data_1690f2e442877c3b2c27f56cb533f68d
#
_entry.id   1690f2e442877c3b2c27f56cb533f68d
#
_cell.length_a   1.000
_cell.length_b   1.000
_cell.length_c   1.000
_cell.angle_alpha   90.00
_cell.angle_beta   90.00
_cell.angle_gamma   90.00
#
_symmetry.space_group_name_H-M   'P 1'
#
loop_
_entity.id
_entity.type
_entity.pdbx_description
1 polymer ?
#
loop_
_entity_poly.entity_id
_entity_poly.type
_entity_poly.pdbx_seq_one_letter_code
_entity_poly.pdbx_strand_id
1 'polypeptide(L)'
;ILLDSLKSKGYKPDYLAGHSLGEITALYAAEVLSFEECVSLIKIRSELMSSAVKGSMAALIGFDIDELRNLVESLDDVVIANDNSSSQVVLSGKREELENLSKIISCKRFIFLNVSGAFHSHFMKEPSQKFSKYLDDLNFKEPIFPVISNSNPTLSSDPNELKIRLKEQMCNGVRWRETMDLIKVQGDSIHLVEIGPSNILGGLAKRHLKNIMISQVSSAKEISY
;
A
#
# COMPACT_ATOMS: atom_id res chain seq x y z
N ILE A 1 7.91 -6.63 -16.80
CA ILE A 1 8.51 -5.99 -18.00
C ILE A 1 9.34 -4.76 -17.60
N LEU A 2 8.76 -3.65 -17.09
CA LEU A 2 9.54 -2.44 -16.74
C LEU A 2 10.59 -2.73 -15.68
N LEU A 3 10.22 -3.44 -14.63
CA LEU A 3 11.12 -3.88 -13.56
C LEU A 3 12.27 -4.75 -14.11
N ASP A 4 11.97 -5.74 -14.96
CA ASP A 4 12.97 -6.63 -15.52
C ASP A 4 13.95 -5.88 -16.43
N SER A 5 13.43 -4.87 -17.16
CA SER A 5 14.26 -3.98 -17.95
C SER A 5 15.20 -3.12 -17.09
N LEU A 6 14.75 -2.65 -15.93
CA LEU A 6 15.62 -1.95 -14.97
C LEU A 6 16.68 -2.89 -14.40
N LYS A 7 16.27 -4.10 -13.97
CA LYS A 7 17.21 -5.14 -13.48
C LYS A 7 18.27 -5.47 -14.52
N SER A 8 17.88 -5.66 -15.80
CA SER A 8 18.82 -5.97 -16.89
C SER A 8 19.83 -4.85 -17.17
N LYS A 9 19.53 -3.61 -16.79
CA LYS A 9 20.44 -2.44 -16.85
C LYS A 9 21.28 -2.26 -15.59
N GLY A 10 21.20 -3.18 -14.63
CA GLY A 10 22.01 -3.16 -13.43
C GLY A 10 21.50 -2.25 -12.31
N TYR A 11 20.25 -1.75 -12.41
CA TYR A 11 19.66 -1.01 -11.29
C TYR A 11 19.47 -1.93 -10.07
N LYS A 12 19.99 -1.49 -8.94
CA LYS A 12 19.91 -2.22 -7.66
C LYS A 12 19.34 -1.25 -6.62
N PRO A 13 18.14 -1.53 -6.07
CA PRO A 13 17.62 -0.73 -4.97
C PRO A 13 18.27 -1.15 -3.64
N ASP A 14 18.31 -0.24 -2.68
CA ASP A 14 18.68 -0.58 -1.30
C ASP A 14 17.53 -1.28 -0.58
N TYR A 15 16.28 -0.93 -0.90
CA TYR A 15 15.05 -1.55 -0.39
C TYR A 15 13.88 -1.31 -1.34
N LEU A 16 12.83 -2.06 -1.12
CA LEU A 16 11.62 -2.07 -1.94
C LEU A 16 10.39 -1.79 -1.08
N ALA A 17 9.45 -1.06 -1.64
CA ALA A 17 8.12 -0.85 -1.06
C ALA A 17 7.08 -0.80 -2.16
N GLY A 18 5.83 -1.12 -1.80
CA GLY A 18 4.72 -1.00 -2.73
C GLY A 18 3.41 -0.74 -1.99
N HIS A 19 2.59 0.16 -2.50
CA HIS A 19 1.32 0.53 -1.89
C HIS A 19 0.22 -0.47 -2.25
N SER A 20 -0.38 -1.10 -1.27
CA SER A 20 -1.46 -2.08 -1.42
C SER A 20 -1.09 -3.19 -2.41
N LEU A 21 -1.64 -3.21 -3.61
CA LEU A 21 -1.28 -4.17 -4.67
C LEU A 21 0.23 -4.16 -4.97
N GLY A 22 0.85 -2.99 -4.89
CA GLY A 22 2.28 -2.81 -5.15
C GLY A 22 3.19 -3.60 -4.22
N GLU A 23 2.74 -4.00 -3.03
CA GLU A 23 3.53 -4.86 -2.13
C GLU A 23 3.83 -6.23 -2.76
N ILE A 24 2.88 -6.82 -3.51
CA ILE A 24 3.12 -8.06 -4.27
C ILE A 24 4.16 -7.83 -5.37
N THR A 25 4.12 -6.65 -6.02
CA THR A 25 5.14 -6.28 -7.01
C THR A 25 6.52 -6.09 -6.35
N ALA A 26 6.57 -5.55 -5.14
CA ALA A 26 7.81 -5.41 -4.37
C ALA A 26 8.39 -6.79 -3.98
N LEU A 27 7.55 -7.75 -3.61
CA LEU A 27 7.97 -9.14 -3.35
C LEU A 27 8.52 -9.82 -4.61
N TYR A 28 7.92 -9.58 -5.79
CA TYR A 28 8.50 -10.02 -7.05
C TYR A 28 9.84 -9.36 -7.34
N ALA A 29 9.93 -8.06 -7.10
CA ALA A 29 11.18 -7.31 -7.30
C ALA A 29 12.32 -7.82 -6.41
N ALA A 30 12.00 -8.22 -5.19
CA ALA A 30 12.92 -8.83 -4.22
C ALA A 30 13.21 -10.31 -4.49
N GLU A 31 12.60 -10.92 -5.51
CA GLU A 31 12.72 -12.35 -5.86
C GLU A 31 12.19 -13.32 -4.77
N VAL A 32 11.34 -12.80 -3.88
CA VAL A 32 10.64 -13.61 -2.86
C VAL A 32 9.67 -14.59 -3.51
N LEU A 33 8.98 -14.13 -4.56
CA LEU A 33 8.02 -14.90 -5.37
C LEU A 33 8.35 -14.78 -6.85
N SER A 34 8.02 -15.80 -7.63
CA SER A 34 8.13 -15.77 -9.07
C SER A 34 7.09 -14.86 -9.72
N PHE A 35 7.27 -14.55 -11.00
CA PHE A 35 6.30 -13.77 -11.77
C PHE A 35 4.92 -14.44 -11.81
N GLU A 36 4.90 -15.75 -12.07
CA GLU A 36 3.68 -16.55 -12.16
C GLU A 36 2.92 -16.62 -10.83
N GLU A 37 3.65 -16.79 -9.73
CA GLU A 37 3.07 -16.76 -8.38
C GLU A 37 2.46 -15.39 -8.07
N CYS A 38 3.17 -14.30 -8.39
CA CYS A 38 2.65 -12.94 -8.19
C CYS A 38 1.42 -12.64 -9.04
N VAL A 39 1.39 -13.04 -10.32
CA VAL A 39 0.22 -12.86 -11.18
C VAL A 39 -0.97 -13.66 -10.64
N SER A 40 -0.75 -14.88 -10.19
CA SER A 40 -1.79 -15.72 -9.58
C SER A 40 -2.33 -15.09 -8.28
N LEU A 41 -1.45 -14.59 -7.42
CA LEU A 41 -1.83 -13.88 -6.18
C LEU A 41 -2.64 -12.62 -6.47
N ILE A 42 -2.22 -11.81 -7.43
CA ILE A 42 -2.93 -10.58 -7.82
C ILE A 42 -4.33 -10.91 -8.31
N LYS A 43 -4.48 -11.96 -9.14
CA LYS A 43 -5.78 -12.43 -9.63
C LYS A 43 -6.68 -12.85 -8.47
N ILE A 44 -6.20 -13.76 -7.63
CA ILE A 44 -6.95 -14.28 -6.48
C ILE A 44 -7.35 -13.14 -5.52
N ARG A 45 -6.39 -12.27 -5.19
CA ARG A 45 -6.63 -11.11 -4.32
C ARG A 45 -7.73 -10.21 -4.89
N SER A 46 -7.67 -9.91 -6.17
CA SER A 46 -8.64 -9.03 -6.83
C SER A 46 -10.03 -9.66 -6.86
N GLU A 47 -10.14 -10.94 -7.14
CA GLU A 47 -11.40 -11.69 -7.10
C GLU A 47 -12.02 -11.72 -5.70
N LEU A 48 -11.22 -12.02 -4.68
CA LEU A 48 -11.64 -12.02 -3.28
C LEU A 48 -12.08 -10.64 -2.80
N MET A 49 -11.33 -9.60 -3.11
CA MET A 49 -11.68 -8.23 -2.72
C MET A 49 -12.94 -7.75 -3.45
N SER A 50 -13.09 -8.05 -4.73
CA SER A 50 -14.29 -7.66 -5.50
C SER A 50 -15.55 -8.38 -5.07
N SER A 51 -15.44 -9.60 -4.53
CA SER A 51 -16.57 -10.36 -3.99
C SER A 51 -17.06 -9.87 -2.63
N ALA A 52 -16.27 -9.11 -1.92
CA ALA A 52 -16.62 -8.56 -0.59
C ALA A 52 -17.38 -7.24 -0.73
N VAL A 53 -18.62 -7.33 -1.23
CA VAL A 53 -19.48 -6.18 -1.57
C VAL A 53 -20.11 -5.56 -0.32
N LYS A 54 -19.31 -5.19 0.68
CA LYS A 54 -19.84 -4.52 1.88
C LYS A 54 -19.00 -3.28 2.19
N GLY A 55 -19.69 -2.16 2.42
CA GLY A 55 -19.08 -0.91 2.82
C GLY A 55 -18.62 -0.05 1.63
N SER A 56 -17.84 0.96 1.96
CA SER A 56 -17.38 2.00 1.02
C SER A 56 -16.03 2.52 1.46
N MET A 57 -15.39 3.33 0.61
CA MET A 57 -14.17 4.06 0.95
C MET A 57 -14.33 5.53 0.59
N ALA A 58 -13.66 6.39 1.35
CA ALA A 58 -13.61 7.82 1.10
C ALA A 58 -12.22 8.40 1.32
N ALA A 59 -11.75 9.21 0.39
CA ALA A 59 -10.52 9.97 0.55
C ALA A 59 -10.82 11.26 1.34
N LEU A 60 -10.01 11.51 2.35
CA LEU A 60 -10.05 12.71 3.19
C LEU A 60 -8.79 13.52 2.96
N ILE A 61 -8.95 14.82 2.67
CA ILE A 61 -7.85 15.72 2.36
C ILE A 61 -7.93 16.97 3.22
N GLY A 62 -6.80 17.32 3.85
CA GLY A 62 -6.65 18.55 4.62
C GLY A 62 -7.51 18.58 5.87
N PHE A 63 -7.19 17.72 6.81
CA PHE A 63 -7.85 17.46 8.09
C PHE A 63 -6.88 17.63 9.26
N ASP A 64 -7.39 17.69 10.48
CA ASP A 64 -6.60 17.51 11.69
C ASP A 64 -6.51 16.00 12.03
N ILE A 65 -5.31 15.50 12.27
CA ILE A 65 -5.10 14.07 12.48
C ILE A 65 -5.61 13.58 13.83
N ASP A 66 -5.53 14.40 14.86
CA ASP A 66 -5.96 14.03 16.20
C ASP A 66 -7.49 14.07 16.28
N GLU A 67 -8.14 15.08 15.66
CA GLU A 67 -9.59 15.10 15.48
C GLU A 67 -10.06 13.84 14.73
N LEU A 68 -9.42 13.51 13.61
CA LEU A 68 -9.79 12.33 12.81
C LEU A 68 -9.67 11.03 13.62
N ARG A 69 -8.55 10.83 14.33
CA ARG A 69 -8.34 9.61 15.13
C ARG A 69 -9.40 9.46 16.21
N ASN A 70 -9.67 10.53 16.97
CA ASN A 70 -10.69 10.53 18.01
C ASN A 70 -12.08 10.16 17.44
N LEU A 71 -12.44 10.71 16.28
CA LEU A 71 -13.72 10.41 15.63
C LEU A 71 -13.75 8.95 15.14
N VAL A 72 -12.70 8.47 14.47
CA VAL A 72 -12.64 7.09 13.97
C VAL A 72 -12.63 6.08 15.12
N GLU A 73 -11.92 6.34 16.23
CA GLU A 73 -11.91 5.47 17.41
C GLU A 73 -13.29 5.36 18.09
N SER A 74 -14.15 6.36 17.90
CA SER A 74 -15.53 6.32 18.41
C SER A 74 -16.51 5.54 17.53
N LEU A 75 -16.07 5.04 16.37
CA LEU A 75 -16.87 4.34 15.38
C LEU A 75 -16.42 2.88 15.25
N ASP A 76 -17.37 1.94 15.33
CA ASP A 76 -17.05 0.51 15.25
C ASP A 76 -16.72 0.06 13.82
N ASP A 77 -17.33 0.69 12.83
CA ASP A 77 -17.32 0.23 11.44
C ASP A 77 -16.62 1.21 10.47
N VAL A 78 -15.73 2.06 10.97
CA VAL A 78 -14.86 2.94 10.18
C VAL A 78 -13.41 2.81 10.63
N VAL A 79 -12.50 2.69 9.67
CA VAL A 79 -11.06 2.63 9.93
C VAL A 79 -10.30 3.52 8.96
N ILE A 80 -9.07 3.89 9.32
CA ILE A 80 -8.11 4.49 8.39
C ILE A 80 -7.49 3.37 7.56
N ALA A 81 -8.00 3.21 6.33
CA ALA A 81 -7.55 2.18 5.39
C ALA A 81 -6.20 2.50 4.76
N ASN A 82 -5.93 3.77 4.46
CA ASN A 82 -4.65 4.22 3.95
C ASN A 82 -4.23 5.51 4.65
N ASP A 83 -3.14 5.47 5.39
CA ASP A 83 -2.48 6.67 5.92
C ASP A 83 -1.39 7.10 4.93
N ASN A 84 -1.78 7.92 3.95
CA ASN A 84 -0.93 8.27 2.82
C ASN A 84 0.03 9.43 3.11
N SER A 85 -0.38 10.37 3.93
CA SER A 85 0.42 11.54 4.33
C SER A 85 -0.26 12.30 5.47
N SER A 86 0.41 13.29 6.05
CA SER A 86 -0.16 14.18 7.07
C SER A 86 -1.41 14.96 6.61
N SER A 87 -1.69 14.98 5.31
CA SER A 87 -2.83 15.73 4.73
C SER A 87 -3.77 14.87 3.87
N GLN A 88 -3.52 13.57 3.75
CA GLN A 88 -4.33 12.68 2.94
C GLN A 88 -4.41 11.29 3.56
N VAL A 89 -5.62 10.85 3.87
CA VAL A 89 -5.94 9.47 4.24
C VAL A 89 -7.07 8.93 3.38
N VAL A 90 -7.26 7.63 3.41
CA VAL A 90 -8.46 6.97 2.90
C VAL A 90 -9.11 6.25 4.07
N LEU A 91 -10.39 6.52 4.28
CA LEU A 91 -11.24 5.84 5.25
C LEU A 91 -11.95 4.69 4.58
N SER A 92 -12.23 3.64 5.33
CA SER A 92 -12.94 2.46 4.89
C SER A 92 -13.95 2.04 5.95
N GLY A 93 -15.18 1.72 5.54
CA GLY A 93 -16.21 1.34 6.50
C GLY A 93 -17.61 1.30 5.94
N LYS A 94 -18.62 1.27 6.82
CA LYS A 94 -20.02 1.37 6.42
C LYS A 94 -20.29 2.72 5.75
N ARG A 95 -21.03 2.68 4.65
CA ARG A 95 -21.36 3.87 3.86
C ARG A 95 -22.03 4.95 4.70
N GLU A 96 -23.00 4.55 5.52
CA GLU A 96 -23.77 5.46 6.37
C GLU A 96 -22.88 6.17 7.41
N GLU A 97 -21.97 5.42 8.07
CA GLU A 97 -21.04 6.00 9.03
C GLU A 97 -20.06 6.98 8.38
N LEU A 98 -19.56 6.66 7.19
CA LEU A 98 -18.73 7.58 6.41
C LEU A 98 -19.50 8.84 6.00
N GLU A 99 -20.80 8.74 5.66
CA GLU A 99 -21.64 9.88 5.36
C GLU A 99 -21.89 10.75 6.61
N ASN A 100 -22.08 10.14 7.76
CA ASN A 100 -22.22 10.87 9.02
C ASN A 100 -20.91 11.54 9.42
N LEU A 101 -19.80 10.83 9.32
CA LEU A 101 -18.47 11.38 9.60
C LEU A 101 -18.17 12.60 8.69
N SER A 102 -18.58 12.55 7.43
CA SER A 102 -18.36 13.64 6.47
C SER A 102 -19.06 14.95 6.85
N LYS A 103 -20.08 14.91 7.70
CA LYS A 103 -20.85 16.08 8.15
C LYS A 103 -20.21 16.75 9.37
N ILE A 104 -19.39 16.02 10.12
CA ILE A 104 -18.85 16.49 11.41
C ILE A 104 -17.35 16.77 11.36
N ILE A 105 -16.59 16.06 10.52
CA ILE A 105 -15.14 16.27 10.42
C ILE A 105 -14.79 17.54 9.66
N SER A 106 -13.90 18.34 10.23
CA SER A 106 -13.34 19.50 9.53
C SER A 106 -12.28 19.05 8.53
N CYS A 107 -12.54 19.24 7.23
CA CYS A 107 -11.60 18.91 6.18
C CYS A 107 -11.78 19.76 4.92
N LYS A 108 -10.75 19.81 4.07
CA LYS A 108 -10.85 20.51 2.77
C LYS A 108 -11.68 19.73 1.75
N ARG A 109 -11.57 18.41 1.74
CA ARG A 109 -12.32 17.53 0.82
C ARG A 109 -12.60 16.20 1.46
N PHE A 110 -13.81 15.70 1.28
CA PHE A 110 -14.26 14.34 1.58
C PHE A 110 -14.84 13.75 0.30
N ILE A 111 -14.18 12.75 -0.28
CA ILE A 111 -14.50 12.24 -1.62
C ILE A 111 -14.73 10.74 -1.52
N PHE A 112 -15.97 10.30 -1.76
CA PHE A 112 -16.25 8.87 -1.90
C PHE A 112 -15.56 8.29 -3.11
N LEU A 113 -14.91 7.14 -2.91
CA LEU A 113 -14.22 6.43 -3.98
C LEU A 113 -15.18 5.47 -4.69
N ASN A 114 -15.01 5.33 -5.99
CA ASN A 114 -15.78 4.36 -6.78
C ASN A 114 -15.14 2.96 -6.66
N VAL A 115 -15.35 2.33 -5.51
CA VAL A 115 -14.87 0.98 -5.19
C VAL A 115 -16.00 0.12 -4.67
N SER A 116 -15.87 -1.20 -4.80
CA SER A 116 -16.93 -2.17 -4.51
C SER A 116 -17.02 -2.57 -3.03
N GLY A 117 -16.07 -2.17 -2.18
CA GLY A 117 -16.05 -2.62 -0.78
C GLY A 117 -15.19 -1.78 0.15
N ALA A 118 -15.25 -2.09 1.43
CA ALA A 118 -14.45 -1.48 2.49
C ALA A 118 -13.10 -2.19 2.62
N PHE A 119 -12.17 -1.92 1.69
CA PHE A 119 -10.85 -2.53 1.67
C PHE A 119 -9.99 -2.07 2.84
N HIS A 120 -9.00 -2.89 3.22
CA HIS A 120 -8.08 -2.62 4.34
C HIS A 120 -8.80 -2.38 5.67
N SER A 121 -9.85 -3.15 5.93
CA SER A 121 -10.67 -3.10 7.13
C SER A 121 -11.09 -4.50 7.59
N HIS A 122 -11.74 -4.59 8.76
CA HIS A 122 -12.29 -5.84 9.26
C HIS A 122 -13.34 -6.48 8.33
N PHE A 123 -13.95 -5.72 7.41
CA PHE A 123 -14.84 -6.26 6.37
C PHE A 123 -14.13 -7.20 5.39
N MET A 124 -12.79 -7.14 5.33
CA MET A 124 -11.97 -8.05 4.53
C MET A 124 -11.57 -9.33 5.26
N LYS A 125 -12.10 -9.61 6.46
CA LYS A 125 -11.70 -10.76 7.27
C LYS A 125 -11.90 -12.10 6.56
N GLU A 126 -13.07 -12.33 5.96
CA GLU A 126 -13.34 -13.57 5.23
C GLU A 126 -12.49 -13.69 3.94
N PRO A 127 -12.42 -12.66 3.05
CA PRO A 127 -11.48 -12.65 1.94
C PRO A 127 -10.03 -12.88 2.35
N SER A 128 -9.56 -12.25 3.42
CA SER A 128 -8.20 -12.41 3.93
C SER A 128 -7.91 -13.84 4.40
N GLN A 129 -8.85 -14.50 5.06
CA GLN A 129 -8.71 -15.91 5.45
C GLN A 129 -8.59 -16.83 4.24
N LYS A 130 -9.36 -16.59 3.18
CA LYS A 130 -9.25 -17.33 1.93
C LYS A 130 -7.91 -17.06 1.24
N PHE A 131 -7.49 -15.81 1.17
CA PHE A 131 -6.19 -15.42 0.61
C PHE A 131 -5.02 -16.04 1.38
N SER A 132 -5.11 -16.06 2.71
CA SER A 132 -4.09 -16.67 3.58
C SER A 132 -3.83 -18.15 3.25
N LYS A 133 -4.87 -18.92 2.90
CA LYS A 133 -4.72 -20.33 2.49
C LYS A 133 -3.91 -20.48 1.22
N TYR A 134 -4.09 -19.61 0.23
CA TYR A 134 -3.25 -19.61 -0.98
C TYR A 134 -1.79 -19.28 -0.67
N LEU A 135 -1.58 -18.35 0.28
CA LEU A 135 -0.23 -17.99 0.71
C LEU A 135 0.46 -19.12 1.47
N ASP A 136 -0.30 -19.99 2.17
CA ASP A 136 0.28 -21.14 2.88
C ASP A 136 1.01 -22.09 1.94
N ASP A 137 0.46 -22.30 0.74
CA ASP A 137 1.00 -23.21 -0.28
C ASP A 137 2.22 -22.65 -1.03
N LEU A 138 2.50 -21.33 -0.91
CA LEU A 138 3.63 -20.70 -1.58
C LEU A 138 4.91 -20.80 -0.75
N ASN A 139 6.03 -21.01 -1.42
CA ASN A 139 7.35 -20.97 -0.81
C ASN A 139 7.98 -19.58 -0.99
N PHE A 140 7.95 -18.74 0.06
CA PHE A 140 8.63 -17.46 0.06
C PHE A 140 10.14 -17.67 0.17
N LYS A 141 10.90 -17.16 -0.79
CA LYS A 141 12.36 -17.20 -0.81
C LYS A 141 12.95 -16.02 -0.06
N GLU A 142 14.21 -16.15 0.35
CA GLU A 142 14.94 -15.02 0.92
C GLU A 142 15.00 -13.86 -0.08
N PRO A 143 14.59 -12.65 0.33
CA PRO A 143 14.62 -11.48 -0.54
C PRO A 143 16.05 -11.03 -0.81
N ILE A 144 16.35 -10.72 -2.08
CA ILE A 144 17.65 -10.14 -2.47
C ILE A 144 17.79 -8.67 -2.08
N PHE A 145 16.71 -8.01 -1.74
CA PHE A 145 16.63 -6.65 -1.18
C PHE A 145 15.56 -6.62 -0.09
N PRO A 146 15.77 -5.90 1.03
CA PRO A 146 14.77 -5.76 2.06
C PRO A 146 13.47 -5.16 1.52
N VAL A 147 12.33 -5.63 2.03
CA VAL A 147 10.99 -5.15 1.66
C VAL A 147 10.34 -4.46 2.85
N ILE A 148 9.70 -3.31 2.61
CA ILE A 148 8.87 -2.60 3.58
C ILE A 148 7.42 -2.97 3.31
N SER A 149 6.76 -3.58 4.29
CA SER A 149 5.36 -4.00 4.19
C SER A 149 4.40 -2.89 4.59
N ASN A 150 3.15 -2.97 4.12
CA ASN A 150 2.13 -1.94 4.34
C ASN A 150 1.60 -1.88 5.77
N SER A 151 1.33 -3.03 6.39
CA SER A 151 0.75 -3.13 7.73
C SER A 151 1.79 -2.99 8.85
N ASN A 152 3.05 -3.32 8.54
CA ASN A 152 4.18 -3.16 9.43
C ASN A 152 5.35 -2.51 8.66
N PRO A 153 5.45 -1.16 8.62
CA PRO A 153 6.41 -0.43 7.80
C PRO A 153 7.83 -0.45 8.40
N THR A 154 8.40 -1.65 8.48
CA THR A 154 9.80 -1.89 8.84
C THR A 154 10.47 -2.71 7.74
N LEU A 155 11.78 -2.53 7.57
CA LEU A 155 12.58 -3.33 6.65
C LEU A 155 12.59 -4.80 7.10
N SER A 156 12.32 -5.72 6.18
CA SER A 156 12.44 -7.15 6.45
C SER A 156 13.13 -7.87 5.31
N SER A 157 14.02 -8.80 5.69
CA SER A 157 14.63 -9.79 4.81
C SER A 157 14.28 -11.21 5.25
N ASP A 158 13.32 -11.37 6.16
CA ASP A 158 12.81 -12.67 6.58
C ASP A 158 11.59 -13.07 5.73
N PRO A 159 11.68 -14.15 4.94
CA PRO A 159 10.58 -14.61 4.10
C PRO A 159 9.33 -15.01 4.90
N ASN A 160 9.49 -15.55 6.11
CA ASN A 160 8.36 -15.93 6.95
C ASN A 160 7.62 -14.69 7.47
N GLU A 161 8.37 -13.68 7.90
CA GLU A 161 7.81 -12.41 8.32
C GLU A 161 7.07 -11.72 7.19
N LEU A 162 7.65 -11.65 5.99
CA LEU A 162 7.01 -11.08 4.80
C LEU A 162 5.72 -11.82 4.44
N LYS A 163 5.70 -13.15 4.56
CA LYS A 163 4.50 -13.97 4.33
C LYS A 163 3.40 -13.65 5.34
N ILE A 164 3.72 -13.54 6.62
CA ILE A 164 2.77 -13.18 7.68
C ILE A 164 2.19 -11.78 7.42
N ARG A 165 3.03 -10.80 7.14
CA ARG A 165 2.61 -9.43 6.85
C ARG A 165 1.68 -9.34 5.64
N LEU A 166 1.95 -10.11 4.57
CA LEU A 166 1.08 -10.14 3.39
C LEU A 166 -0.28 -10.80 3.68
N LYS A 167 -0.33 -11.83 4.54
CA LYS A 167 -1.61 -12.44 5.00
C LYS A 167 -2.51 -11.44 5.70
N GLU A 168 -1.93 -10.54 6.45
CA GLU A 168 -2.65 -9.54 7.24
C GLU A 168 -3.02 -8.29 6.44
N GLN A 169 -2.40 -8.06 5.28
CA GLN A 169 -2.51 -6.83 4.51
C GLN A 169 -3.94 -6.43 4.15
N MET A 170 -4.81 -7.40 3.81
CA MET A 170 -6.17 -7.09 3.36
C MET A 170 -7.06 -6.53 4.49
N CYS A 171 -6.79 -6.88 5.75
CA CYS A 171 -7.55 -6.44 6.92
C CYS A 171 -6.94 -5.22 7.61
N ASN A 172 -5.67 -4.93 7.37
CA ASN A 172 -4.95 -3.85 8.02
C ASN A 172 -4.73 -2.67 7.09
N GLY A 173 -4.65 -1.49 7.67
CA GLY A 173 -4.39 -0.26 6.93
C GLY A 173 -3.01 -0.22 6.30
N VAL A 174 -2.92 0.45 5.16
CA VAL A 174 -1.67 0.80 4.49
C VAL A 174 -1.05 1.99 5.21
N ARG A 175 0.00 1.78 5.97
CA ARG A 175 0.71 2.80 6.77
C ARG A 175 1.79 3.49 5.93
N TRP A 176 1.36 4.07 4.79
CA TRP A 176 2.30 4.63 3.79
C TRP A 176 3.09 5.83 4.31
N ARG A 177 2.48 6.67 5.13
CA ARG A 177 3.17 7.79 5.78
C ARG A 177 4.35 7.31 6.61
N GLU A 178 4.17 6.25 7.40
CA GLU A 178 5.25 5.66 8.20
C GLU A 178 6.33 4.98 7.33
N THR A 179 5.94 4.41 6.18
CA THR A 179 6.90 3.97 5.17
C THR A 179 7.77 5.13 4.70
N MET A 180 7.18 6.31 4.45
CA MET A 180 7.96 7.50 4.07
C MET A 180 8.80 8.03 5.24
N ASP A 181 8.32 7.96 6.47
CA ASP A 181 9.11 8.33 7.67
C ASP A 181 10.32 7.41 7.84
N LEU A 182 10.14 6.10 7.62
CA LEU A 182 11.25 5.14 7.64
C LEU A 182 12.28 5.46 6.55
N ILE A 183 11.83 5.72 5.33
CA ILE A 183 12.71 6.08 4.21
C ILE A 183 13.51 7.35 4.53
N LYS A 184 12.88 8.34 5.15
CA LYS A 184 13.51 9.61 5.53
C LYS A 184 14.72 9.44 6.46
N VAL A 185 14.68 8.48 7.35
CA VAL A 185 15.77 8.25 8.32
C VAL A 185 16.89 7.36 7.77
N GLN A 186 16.75 6.81 6.55
CA GLN A 186 17.78 5.96 5.94
C GLN A 186 18.95 6.77 5.34
N GLY A 187 18.81 8.07 5.12
CA GLY A 187 19.90 8.90 4.60
C GLY A 187 19.47 10.26 4.08
N ASP A 188 20.46 11.12 3.86
CA ASP A 188 20.26 12.51 3.41
C ASP A 188 20.04 12.65 1.90
N SER A 189 20.42 11.62 1.12
CA SER A 189 20.27 11.59 -0.34
C SER A 189 19.44 10.38 -0.75
N ILE A 190 18.16 10.61 -1.00
CA ILE A 190 17.20 9.57 -1.36
C ILE A 190 16.85 9.71 -2.83
N HIS A 191 16.97 8.62 -3.58
CA HIS A 191 16.44 8.52 -4.93
C HIS A 191 15.31 7.49 -4.97
N LEU A 192 14.07 7.97 -5.13
CA LEU A 192 12.90 7.12 -5.31
C LEU A 192 12.64 6.88 -6.80
N VAL A 193 12.48 5.62 -7.16
CA VAL A 193 12.08 5.22 -8.51
C VAL A 193 10.69 4.59 -8.43
N GLU A 194 9.66 5.32 -8.89
CA GLU A 194 8.30 4.78 -9.00
C GLU A 194 8.17 4.01 -10.32
N ILE A 195 7.86 2.72 -10.22
CA ILE A 195 7.67 1.84 -11.38
C ILE A 195 6.19 1.54 -11.53
N GLY A 196 5.60 1.98 -12.64
CA GLY A 196 4.18 1.74 -12.90
C GLY A 196 3.52 2.84 -13.74
N PRO A 197 2.23 2.69 -14.07
CA PRO A 197 1.54 3.59 -15.01
C PRO A 197 1.15 4.95 -14.40
N SER A 198 1.42 5.18 -13.12
CA SER A 198 1.05 6.41 -12.41
C SER A 198 2.26 7.07 -11.74
N ASN A 199 2.07 8.31 -11.29
CA ASN A 199 3.05 9.07 -10.49
C ASN A 199 2.48 9.45 -9.12
N ILE A 200 1.59 8.63 -8.58
CA ILE A 200 0.87 8.91 -7.33
C ILE A 200 1.82 8.84 -6.14
N LEU A 201 2.64 7.79 -6.08
CA LEU A 201 3.55 7.57 -4.95
C LEU A 201 4.67 8.60 -4.94
N GLY A 202 5.22 8.95 -6.10
CA GLY A 202 6.17 10.05 -6.23
C GLY A 202 5.57 11.38 -5.77
N GLY A 203 4.30 11.64 -6.10
CA GLY A 203 3.57 12.80 -5.62
C GLY A 203 3.35 12.82 -4.10
N LEU A 204 3.12 11.68 -3.48
CA LEU A 204 3.03 11.53 -2.02
C LEU A 204 4.40 11.75 -1.37
N ALA A 205 5.44 11.10 -1.90
CA ALA A 205 6.80 11.23 -1.41
C ALA A 205 7.30 12.69 -1.48
N LYS A 206 7.08 13.38 -2.59
CA LYS A 206 7.47 14.79 -2.77
C LYS A 206 6.84 15.74 -1.74
N ARG A 207 5.63 15.42 -1.26
CA ARG A 207 4.96 16.21 -0.22
C ARG A 207 5.46 15.90 1.19
N HIS A 208 5.98 14.70 1.39
CA HIS A 208 6.41 14.20 2.70
C HIS A 208 7.92 14.37 2.94
N LEU A 209 8.72 14.08 1.94
CA LEU A 209 10.18 14.11 2.00
C LEU A 209 10.74 15.39 1.40
N LYS A 210 11.82 15.90 2.01
CA LYS A 210 12.60 17.03 1.47
C LYS A 210 13.88 16.49 0.85
N ASN A 211 14.40 17.20 -0.16
CA ASN A 211 15.70 16.88 -0.81
C ASN A 211 15.76 15.46 -1.37
N ILE A 212 14.69 15.02 -2.04
CA ILE A 212 14.64 13.72 -2.70
C ILE A 212 14.69 13.86 -4.21
N MET A 213 15.35 12.91 -4.86
CA MET A 213 15.23 12.69 -6.30
C MET A 213 14.09 11.71 -6.55
N ILE A 214 13.22 11.99 -7.50
CA ILE A 214 12.13 11.10 -7.91
C ILE A 214 12.24 10.87 -9.40
N SER A 215 12.32 9.59 -9.77
CA SER A 215 12.23 9.15 -11.16
C SER A 215 10.95 8.32 -11.34
N GLN A 216 10.33 8.50 -12.50
CA GLN A 216 9.16 7.75 -12.93
C GLN A 216 9.56 6.81 -14.06
N VAL A 217 9.15 5.56 -13.96
CA VAL A 217 9.31 4.55 -15.00
C VAL A 217 7.97 3.96 -15.35
N SER A 218 7.25 4.58 -16.28
CA SER A 218 5.92 4.16 -16.76
C SER A 218 5.97 3.57 -18.17
N SER A 219 7.09 3.74 -18.88
CA SER A 219 7.29 3.25 -20.25
C SER A 219 8.74 2.83 -20.51
N ALA A 220 8.96 2.06 -21.58
CA ALA A 220 10.29 1.64 -21.98
C ALA A 220 11.21 2.81 -22.34
N LYS A 221 10.66 3.95 -22.76
CA LYS A 221 11.43 5.16 -23.11
C LYS A 221 12.10 5.78 -21.89
N GLU A 222 11.51 5.65 -20.70
CA GLU A 222 12.04 6.21 -19.45
C GLU A 222 13.15 5.35 -18.84
N ILE A 223 13.36 4.14 -19.37
CA ILE A 223 14.45 3.24 -18.96
C ILE A 223 15.77 3.54 -19.72
N SER A 224 15.76 4.48 -20.64
CA SER A 224 16.83 4.70 -21.64
C SER A 224 18.05 5.47 -21.11
N TYR A 225 18.36 5.46 -19.81
CA TYR A 225 19.51 6.18 -19.25
C TYR A 225 20.32 5.37 -18.28
#